data_22f5b24752cfc3780862e0f4230df8a3
#
_entry.id   22f5b24752cfc3780862e0f4230df8a3
#
_cell.length_a   1.000
_cell.length_b   1.000
_cell.length_c   1.000
_cell.angle_alpha   90.00
_cell.angle_beta   90.00
_cell.angle_gamma   90.00
#
_symmetry.space_group_name_H-M   'P 1'
#
loop_
_entity.id
_entity.type
_entity.pdbx_description
1 polymer ?
#
loop_
_entity_poly.entity_id
_entity_poly.type
_entity_poly.pdbx_seq_one_letter_code
_entity_poly.pdbx_strand_id
1 'polypeptide(L)'
;LHTAYRRQRQMCIRDRDDSANKRIAVAEAFLAVDAILNIYMNVSAGLVVNERVVERRVMEKLPFMATENIMMESVKRGGNRQELHEALRVHSHAAAARVKLEGGTNDLIDRIAADPMFPLTRTEILEQLNPKAYTGRAANQVTEFLQDVVHPLLEQYQAENLTAELRV
;
A
#
# COMPACT_ATOMS: atom_id res chain seq x y z
N LEU A 1 -32.23 3.50 12.84
CA LEU A 1 -32.80 4.60 13.60
C LEU A 1 -33.29 4.17 15.00
N HIS A 2 -33.84 2.96 15.18
CA HIS A 2 -34.35 2.50 16.47
C HIS A 2 -33.28 2.17 17.54
N THR A 3 -32.06 1.80 17.14
CA THR A 3 -30.96 1.45 18.08
C THR A 3 -30.31 2.65 18.75
N ALA A 4 -30.19 3.77 18.04
CA ALA A 4 -29.65 5.00 18.61
C ALA A 4 -30.60 5.65 19.64
N TYR A 5 -31.91 5.62 19.37
CA TYR A 5 -32.94 6.08 20.31
C TYR A 5 -33.03 5.22 21.58
N ARG A 6 -32.75 3.93 21.48
CA ARG A 6 -32.75 3.04 22.65
C ARG A 6 -31.61 3.34 23.64
N ARG A 7 -30.41 3.71 23.10
CA ARG A 7 -29.28 4.13 23.92
C ARG A 7 -29.50 5.51 24.56
N GLN A 8 -30.12 6.47 23.84
CA GLN A 8 -30.49 7.77 24.42
C GLN A 8 -31.55 7.65 25.50
N ARG A 9 -32.52 6.74 25.38
CA ARG A 9 -33.49 6.49 26.45
C ARG A 9 -32.87 5.93 27.73
N GLN A 10 -31.81 5.12 27.61
CA GLN A 10 -31.05 4.64 28.77
C GLN A 10 -30.22 5.76 29.42
N MET A 11 -29.81 6.76 28.68
CA MET A 11 -29.11 7.94 29.22
C MET A 11 -30.03 8.96 29.92
N CYS A 12 -31.32 8.97 29.63
CA CYS A 12 -32.28 10.00 30.11
C CYS A 12 -33.14 9.53 31.28
N ILE A 13 -33.00 8.32 31.79
CA ILE A 13 -33.78 7.81 32.92
C ILE A 13 -33.04 8.06 34.22
N ARG A 14 -33.40 9.16 34.89
CA ARG A 14 -33.13 9.59 36.28
C ARG A 14 -31.76 9.26 36.86
N ASP A 15 -31.08 10.24 37.40
CA ASP A 15 -29.70 10.29 37.92
C ASP A 15 -29.21 9.15 38.81
N ARG A 16 -30.06 8.25 39.26
CA ARG A 16 -29.67 7.11 40.11
C ARG A 16 -29.47 5.81 39.32
N ASP A 17 -30.19 5.59 38.22
CA ASP A 17 -30.07 4.37 37.41
C ASP A 17 -28.94 4.49 36.39
N ASP A 18 -28.59 5.72 35.97
CA ASP A 18 -27.52 6.01 35.01
C ASP A 18 -26.13 5.62 35.57
N SER A 19 -25.90 5.75 36.87
CA SER A 19 -24.62 5.43 37.48
C SER A 19 -24.28 3.93 37.47
N ALA A 20 -25.27 3.05 37.55
CA ALA A 20 -25.06 1.61 37.48
C ALA A 20 -24.68 1.18 36.06
N ASN A 21 -25.40 1.66 35.04
CA ASN A 21 -25.11 1.40 33.62
C ASN A 21 -23.75 1.95 33.21
N LYS A 22 -23.40 3.17 33.65
CA LYS A 22 -22.09 3.77 33.38
C LYS A 22 -20.93 2.92 33.92
N ARG A 23 -21.06 2.41 35.13
CA ARG A 23 -20.01 1.58 35.75
C ARG A 23 -19.74 0.30 34.96
N ILE A 24 -20.77 -0.31 34.39
CA ILE A 24 -20.63 -1.49 33.52
C ILE A 24 -20.12 -1.07 32.14
N ALA A 25 -20.83 -0.16 31.46
CA ALA A 25 -20.55 0.20 30.07
C ALA A 25 -19.16 0.83 29.88
N VAL A 26 -18.70 1.66 30.80
CA VAL A 26 -17.37 2.28 30.74
C VAL A 26 -16.30 1.22 30.96
N ALA A 27 -16.44 0.39 32.00
CA ALA A 27 -15.46 -0.67 32.27
C ALA A 27 -15.36 -1.66 31.10
N GLU A 28 -16.50 -2.13 30.57
CA GLU A 28 -16.53 -3.02 29.41
C GLU A 28 -15.88 -2.39 28.16
N ALA A 29 -16.11 -1.09 27.92
CA ALA A 29 -15.51 -0.39 26.79
C ALA A 29 -13.99 -0.34 26.90
N PHE A 30 -13.45 -0.01 28.07
CA PHE A 30 -12.00 0.01 28.29
C PHE A 30 -11.38 -1.38 28.18
N LEU A 31 -11.99 -2.41 28.77
CA LEU A 31 -11.52 -3.78 28.65
C LEU A 31 -11.57 -4.29 27.20
N ALA A 32 -12.60 -3.94 26.46
CA ALA A 32 -12.71 -4.31 25.06
C ALA A 32 -11.62 -3.64 24.20
N VAL A 33 -11.35 -2.35 24.43
CA VAL A 33 -10.27 -1.62 23.73
C VAL A 33 -8.90 -2.20 24.09
N ASP A 34 -8.66 -2.50 25.37
CA ASP A 34 -7.42 -3.13 25.81
C ASP A 34 -7.20 -4.49 25.13
N ALA A 35 -8.23 -5.34 25.10
CA ALA A 35 -8.17 -6.61 24.39
C ALA A 35 -7.90 -6.44 22.88
N ILE A 36 -8.52 -5.47 22.24
CA ILE A 36 -8.28 -5.15 20.80
C ILE A 36 -6.82 -4.71 20.58
N LEU A 37 -6.29 -3.84 21.43
CA LEU A 37 -4.92 -3.36 21.33
C LEU A 37 -3.91 -4.50 21.53
N ASN A 38 -4.14 -5.39 22.47
CA ASN A 38 -3.31 -6.57 22.70
C ASN A 38 -3.30 -7.51 21.49
N ILE A 39 -4.47 -7.78 20.89
CA ILE A 39 -4.57 -8.57 19.64
C ILE A 39 -3.84 -7.85 18.51
N TYR A 40 -4.04 -6.55 18.36
CA TYR A 40 -3.40 -5.75 17.32
C TYR A 40 -1.87 -5.75 17.43
N MET A 41 -1.33 -5.60 18.64
CA MET A 41 0.11 -5.68 18.90
C MET A 41 0.67 -7.06 18.52
N ASN A 42 -0.02 -8.13 18.91
CA ASN A 42 0.37 -9.50 18.56
C ASN A 42 0.38 -9.73 17.03
N VAL A 43 -0.68 -9.33 16.34
CA VAL A 43 -0.78 -9.45 14.88
C VAL A 43 0.32 -8.62 14.20
N SER A 44 0.55 -7.38 14.66
CA SER A 44 1.56 -6.50 14.08
C SER A 44 2.99 -7.04 14.26
N ALA A 45 3.28 -7.61 15.42
CA ALA A 45 4.58 -8.24 15.69
C ALA A 45 4.82 -9.50 14.86
N GLY A 46 3.74 -10.21 14.47
CA GLY A 46 3.79 -11.44 13.67
C GLY A 46 3.70 -11.22 12.17
N LEU A 47 3.64 -9.98 11.67
CA LEU A 47 3.56 -9.71 10.24
C LEU A 47 4.84 -10.15 9.51
N VAL A 48 4.65 -10.95 8.46
CA VAL A 48 5.75 -11.43 7.61
C VAL A 48 5.60 -10.84 6.21
N VAL A 49 6.64 -10.14 5.75
CA VAL A 49 6.71 -9.63 4.39
C VAL A 49 7.46 -10.62 3.51
N ASN A 50 6.78 -11.19 2.54
CA ASN A 50 7.37 -12.11 1.57
C ASN A 50 8.00 -11.30 0.41
N GLU A 51 9.20 -10.76 0.59
CA GLU A 51 9.87 -9.85 -0.33
C GLU A 51 9.92 -10.37 -1.76
N ARG A 52 10.28 -11.63 -1.96
CA ARG A 52 10.36 -12.25 -3.30
C ARG A 52 8.99 -12.32 -4.00
N VAL A 53 7.90 -12.50 -3.23
CA VAL A 53 6.54 -12.49 -3.77
C VAL A 53 6.15 -11.08 -4.21
N VAL A 54 6.50 -10.10 -3.37
CA VAL A 54 6.29 -8.67 -3.69
C VAL A 54 7.06 -8.29 -4.94
N GLU A 55 8.36 -8.60 -4.99
CA GLU A 55 9.23 -8.34 -6.14
C GLU A 55 8.66 -8.93 -7.43
N ARG A 56 8.30 -10.23 -7.42
CA ARG A 56 7.68 -10.87 -8.58
C ARG A 56 6.41 -10.14 -9.03
N ARG A 57 5.53 -9.80 -8.10
CA ARG A 57 4.27 -9.09 -8.40
C ARG A 57 4.52 -7.69 -8.97
N VAL A 58 5.49 -6.98 -8.45
CA VAL A 58 5.90 -5.67 -8.97
C VAL A 58 6.45 -5.82 -10.38
N MET A 59 7.39 -6.74 -10.60
CA MET A 59 8.02 -6.96 -11.91
C MET A 59 7.03 -7.42 -12.99
N GLU A 60 5.95 -8.12 -12.64
CA GLU A 60 4.86 -8.45 -13.58
C GLU A 60 4.13 -7.19 -14.11
N LYS A 61 4.04 -6.13 -13.31
CA LYS A 61 3.27 -4.91 -13.63
C LYS A 61 4.13 -3.74 -14.05
N LEU A 62 5.38 -3.72 -13.60
CA LEU A 62 6.31 -2.60 -13.81
C LEU A 62 6.51 -2.23 -15.29
N PRO A 63 6.53 -3.17 -16.27
CA PRO A 63 6.60 -2.82 -17.67
C PRO A 63 5.49 -1.85 -18.14
N PHE A 64 4.27 -2.02 -17.64
CA PHE A 64 3.16 -1.11 -17.96
C PHE A 64 3.29 0.24 -17.25
N MET A 65 3.86 0.27 -16.07
CA MET A 65 4.09 1.52 -15.33
C MET A 65 5.23 2.34 -15.92
N ALA A 66 6.24 1.68 -16.46
CA ALA A 66 7.44 2.30 -17.02
C ALA A 66 7.24 2.90 -18.44
N THR A 67 6.10 2.68 -19.07
CA THR A 67 5.83 3.12 -20.44
C THR A 67 6.06 4.62 -20.64
N GLU A 68 5.69 5.46 -19.67
CA GLU A 68 5.91 6.90 -19.76
C GLU A 68 7.40 7.24 -19.74
N ASN A 69 8.18 6.61 -18.85
CA ASN A 69 9.62 6.85 -18.76
C ASN A 69 10.33 6.41 -20.04
N ILE A 70 9.95 5.25 -20.61
CA ILE A 70 10.47 4.76 -21.89
C ILE A 70 10.14 5.73 -23.02
N MET A 71 8.90 6.23 -23.06
CA MET A 71 8.47 7.22 -24.05
C MET A 71 9.28 8.51 -23.91
N MET A 72 9.42 9.04 -22.69
CA MET A 72 10.14 10.29 -22.46
C MET A 72 11.62 10.17 -22.79
N GLU A 73 12.25 9.03 -22.51
CA GLU A 73 13.64 8.79 -22.89
C GLU A 73 13.80 8.68 -24.41
N SER A 74 12.84 8.06 -25.09
CA SER A 74 12.80 8.00 -26.57
C SER A 74 12.62 9.39 -27.19
N VAL A 75 11.79 10.25 -26.59
CA VAL A 75 11.60 11.64 -27.05
C VAL A 75 12.87 12.45 -26.88
N LYS A 76 13.62 12.31 -25.79
CA LYS A 76 14.92 12.97 -25.58
C LYS A 76 15.95 12.62 -26.68
N ARG A 77 15.80 11.43 -27.28
CA ARG A 77 16.63 10.96 -28.40
C ARG A 77 16.08 11.31 -29.76
N GLY A 78 15.09 12.21 -29.83
CA GLY A 78 14.54 12.75 -31.06
C GLY A 78 13.29 12.05 -31.58
N GLY A 79 12.71 11.11 -30.85
CA GLY A 79 11.46 10.45 -31.21
C GLY A 79 10.25 11.40 -31.14
N ASN A 80 9.28 11.19 -32.03
CA ASN A 80 8.02 11.95 -32.04
C ASN A 80 7.10 11.44 -30.93
N ARG A 81 6.75 12.30 -29.98
CA ARG A 81 5.94 11.93 -28.81
C ARG A 81 4.59 11.30 -29.17
N GLN A 82 3.91 11.80 -30.19
CA GLN A 82 2.58 11.31 -30.58
C GLN A 82 2.66 9.91 -31.21
N GLU A 83 3.64 9.68 -32.06
CA GLU A 83 3.87 8.39 -32.70
C GLU A 83 4.32 7.34 -31.68
N LEU A 84 5.23 7.71 -30.79
CA LEU A 84 5.69 6.85 -29.68
C LEU A 84 4.53 6.49 -28.73
N HIS A 85 3.66 7.43 -28.42
CA HIS A 85 2.50 7.18 -27.58
C HIS A 85 1.55 6.17 -28.24
N GLU A 86 1.27 6.31 -29.53
CA GLU A 86 0.39 5.38 -30.24
C GLU A 86 1.03 3.97 -30.36
N ALA A 87 2.33 3.90 -30.63
CA ALA A 87 3.05 2.64 -30.66
C ALA A 87 3.02 1.94 -29.29
N LEU A 88 3.27 2.68 -28.19
CA LEU A 88 3.15 2.16 -26.83
C LEU A 88 1.74 1.69 -26.50
N ARG A 89 0.71 2.41 -26.94
CA ARG A 89 -0.68 1.99 -26.77
C ARG A 89 -0.94 0.64 -27.42
N VAL A 90 -0.53 0.49 -28.67
CA VAL A 90 -0.70 -0.78 -29.44
C VAL A 90 0.05 -1.92 -28.77
N HIS A 91 1.32 -1.74 -28.43
CA HIS A 91 2.13 -2.76 -27.75
C HIS A 91 1.58 -3.14 -26.37
N SER A 92 1.13 -2.14 -25.62
CA SER A 92 0.54 -2.37 -24.28
C SER A 92 -0.76 -3.17 -24.35
N HIS A 93 -1.63 -2.87 -25.32
CA HIS A 93 -2.86 -3.65 -25.54
C HIS A 93 -2.55 -5.09 -25.94
N ALA A 94 -1.59 -5.31 -26.83
CA ALA A 94 -1.21 -6.66 -27.26
C ALA A 94 -0.58 -7.47 -26.11
N ALA A 95 0.33 -6.85 -25.34
CA ALA A 95 0.90 -7.50 -24.16
C ALA A 95 -0.13 -7.79 -23.06
N ALA A 96 -1.09 -6.86 -22.85
CA ALA A 96 -2.17 -7.06 -21.89
C ALA A 96 -3.13 -8.19 -22.34
N ALA A 97 -3.42 -8.32 -23.63
CA ALA A 97 -4.21 -9.42 -24.18
C ALA A 97 -3.52 -10.76 -23.94
N ARG A 98 -2.21 -10.85 -24.23
CA ARG A 98 -1.41 -12.04 -23.95
C ARG A 98 -1.46 -12.46 -22.49
N VAL A 99 -1.31 -11.51 -21.57
CA VAL A 99 -1.36 -11.82 -20.13
C VAL A 99 -2.77 -12.20 -19.68
N LYS A 100 -3.81 -11.48 -20.13
CA LYS A 100 -5.17 -11.63 -19.60
C LYS A 100 -5.99 -12.73 -20.29
N LEU A 101 -5.81 -12.89 -21.58
CA LEU A 101 -6.61 -13.85 -22.38
C LEU A 101 -5.89 -15.18 -22.57
N GLU A 102 -4.58 -15.16 -22.70
CA GLU A 102 -3.78 -16.35 -23.00
C GLU A 102 -3.05 -16.91 -21.77
N GLY A 103 -3.04 -16.18 -20.63
CA GLY A 103 -2.29 -16.57 -19.44
C GLY A 103 -0.76 -16.54 -19.62
N GLY A 104 -0.28 -15.86 -20.65
CA GLY A 104 1.12 -15.74 -20.97
C GLY A 104 1.88 -14.74 -20.10
N THR A 105 3.21 -14.72 -20.26
CA THR A 105 4.06 -13.72 -19.61
C THR A 105 3.97 -12.36 -20.30
N ASN A 106 4.22 -11.29 -19.55
CA ASN A 106 4.26 -9.94 -20.08
C ASN A 106 5.47 -9.75 -21.01
N ASP A 107 5.24 -9.57 -22.29
CA ASP A 107 6.25 -9.40 -23.33
C ASP A 107 6.37 -7.95 -23.85
N LEU A 108 5.82 -6.97 -23.10
CA LEU A 108 5.79 -5.58 -23.52
C LEU A 108 7.18 -5.02 -23.82
N ILE A 109 8.17 -5.33 -22.98
CA ILE A 109 9.54 -4.85 -23.16
C ILE A 109 10.17 -5.41 -24.44
N ASP A 110 9.94 -6.69 -24.74
CA ASP A 110 10.48 -7.32 -25.95
C ASP A 110 9.82 -6.76 -27.20
N ARG A 111 8.53 -6.39 -27.14
CA ARG A 111 7.82 -5.72 -28.24
C ARG A 111 8.36 -4.31 -28.50
N ILE A 112 8.57 -3.53 -27.44
CA ILE A 112 9.12 -2.18 -27.54
C ILE A 112 10.56 -2.23 -28.07
N ALA A 113 11.38 -3.16 -27.56
CA ALA A 113 12.78 -3.31 -27.99
C ALA A 113 12.93 -3.77 -29.45
N ALA A 114 11.93 -4.45 -29.99
CA ALA A 114 11.90 -4.88 -31.38
C ALA A 114 11.36 -3.81 -32.34
N ASP A 115 10.74 -2.75 -31.83
CA ASP A 115 10.16 -1.67 -32.65
C ASP A 115 11.21 -0.59 -32.93
N PRO A 116 11.60 -0.38 -34.21
CA PRO A 116 12.61 0.61 -34.60
C PRO A 116 12.19 2.06 -34.31
N MET A 117 10.93 2.31 -33.97
CA MET A 117 10.44 3.64 -33.58
C MET A 117 11.04 4.09 -32.23
N PHE A 118 11.44 3.13 -31.38
CA PHE A 118 12.07 3.42 -30.10
C PHE A 118 13.60 3.40 -30.24
N PRO A 119 14.28 4.55 -30.14
CA PRO A 119 15.74 4.63 -30.26
C PRO A 119 16.43 4.21 -28.94
N LEU A 120 16.01 3.09 -28.37
CA LEU A 120 16.48 2.52 -27.11
C LEU A 120 16.85 1.06 -27.30
N THR A 121 17.97 0.66 -26.75
CA THR A 121 18.34 -0.75 -26.67
C THR A 121 17.51 -1.45 -25.58
N ARG A 122 17.39 -2.79 -25.67
CA ARG A 122 16.71 -3.57 -24.66
C ARG A 122 17.29 -3.35 -23.24
N THR A 123 18.60 -3.18 -23.13
CA THR A 123 19.27 -2.92 -21.86
C THR A 123 18.84 -1.57 -21.27
N GLU A 124 18.79 -0.51 -22.07
CA GLU A 124 18.35 0.81 -21.63
C GLU A 124 16.87 0.82 -21.22
N ILE A 125 16.04 0.04 -21.89
CA ILE A 125 14.62 -0.11 -21.52
C ILE A 125 14.53 -0.83 -20.15
N LEU A 126 15.32 -1.87 -19.91
CA LEU A 126 15.35 -2.59 -18.64
C LEU A 126 15.85 -1.73 -17.47
N GLU A 127 16.73 -0.78 -17.71
CA GLU A 127 17.18 0.20 -16.71
C GLU A 127 16.04 1.08 -16.20
N GLN A 128 15.00 1.33 -17.03
CA GLN A 128 13.80 2.04 -16.61
C GLN A 128 12.90 1.21 -15.68
N LEU A 129 13.14 -0.10 -15.57
CA LEU A 129 12.36 -1.01 -14.72
C LEU A 129 12.93 -1.14 -13.30
N ASN A 130 13.42 -0.04 -12.73
CA ASN A 130 13.87 -0.04 -11.34
C ASN A 130 12.71 0.27 -10.39
N PRO A 131 12.23 -0.69 -9.58
CA PRO A 131 11.09 -0.47 -8.68
C PRO A 131 11.30 0.70 -7.70
N LYS A 132 12.53 0.93 -7.28
CA LYS A 132 12.88 2.00 -6.33
C LYS A 132 12.62 3.40 -6.90
N ALA A 133 12.65 3.57 -8.22
CA ALA A 133 12.34 4.85 -8.86
C ALA A 133 10.85 5.23 -8.79
N TYR A 134 9.97 4.26 -8.45
CA TYR A 134 8.52 4.44 -8.39
C TYR A 134 7.96 4.56 -6.97
N THR A 135 8.80 4.51 -5.95
CA THR A 135 8.36 4.61 -4.54
C THR A 135 8.11 6.05 -4.09
N GLY A 136 8.57 7.04 -4.86
CA GLY A 136 8.46 8.46 -4.51
C GLY A 136 9.06 8.75 -3.14
N ARG A 137 8.33 9.47 -2.29
CA ARG A 137 8.74 9.83 -0.93
C ARG A 137 8.29 8.84 0.16
N ALA A 138 7.74 7.68 -0.19
CA ALA A 138 7.16 6.77 0.80
C ALA A 138 8.14 6.40 1.93
N ALA A 139 9.39 6.07 1.60
CA ALA A 139 10.40 5.74 2.60
C ALA A 139 10.73 6.94 3.51
N ASN A 140 10.89 8.14 2.92
CA ASN A 140 11.16 9.36 3.68
C ASN A 140 10.00 9.73 4.60
N GLN A 141 8.76 9.61 4.13
CA GLN A 141 7.57 9.88 4.94
C GLN A 141 7.47 8.95 6.16
N VAL A 142 7.84 7.67 6.01
CA VAL A 142 7.90 6.74 7.15
C VAL A 142 8.95 7.21 8.16
N THR A 143 10.15 7.56 7.68
CA THR A 143 11.23 8.04 8.56
C THR A 143 10.83 9.32 9.29
N GLU A 144 10.29 10.30 8.57
CA GLU A 144 9.79 11.56 9.12
C GLU A 144 8.71 11.31 10.19
N PHE A 145 7.73 10.45 9.88
CA PHE A 145 6.67 10.11 10.83
C PHE A 145 7.18 9.42 12.10
N LEU A 146 8.13 8.49 11.95
CA LEU A 146 8.73 7.84 13.11
C LEU A 146 9.50 8.85 13.99
N GLN A 147 10.28 9.73 13.38
CA GLN A 147 11.09 10.72 14.10
C GLN A 147 10.27 11.83 14.74
N ASP A 148 9.28 12.36 14.01
CA ASP A 148 8.55 13.56 14.42
C ASP A 148 7.35 13.23 15.32
N VAL A 149 6.79 12.04 15.22
CA VAL A 149 5.55 11.66 15.91
C VAL A 149 5.75 10.48 16.85
N VAL A 150 6.28 9.36 16.35
CA VAL A 150 6.30 8.10 17.13
C VAL A 150 7.34 8.16 18.26
N HIS A 151 8.58 8.54 17.96
CA HIS A 151 9.65 8.58 18.97
C HIS A 151 9.32 9.54 20.12
N PRO A 152 8.86 10.79 19.89
CA PRO A 152 8.49 11.69 20.97
C PRO A 152 7.34 11.16 21.85
N LEU A 153 6.35 10.47 21.22
CA LEU A 153 5.28 9.85 21.98
C LEU A 153 5.78 8.71 22.88
N LEU A 154 6.66 7.85 22.35
CA LEU A 154 7.23 6.75 23.12
C LEU A 154 8.11 7.26 24.30
N GLU A 155 8.87 8.35 24.07
CA GLU A 155 9.66 8.98 25.12
C GLU A 155 8.76 9.60 26.21
N GLN A 156 7.68 10.27 25.81
CA GLN A 156 6.74 10.90 26.73
C GLN A 156 6.03 9.88 27.63
N TYR A 157 5.63 8.74 27.10
CA TYR A 157 4.87 7.74 27.84
C TYR A 157 5.72 6.64 28.46
N GLN A 158 7.05 6.70 28.36
CA GLN A 158 8.02 5.72 28.90
C GLN A 158 7.43 4.33 28.83
N ALA A 159 7.35 3.77 27.62
CA ALA A 159 6.65 2.51 27.38
C ALA A 159 7.07 1.46 28.38
N GLU A 160 6.28 1.21 29.41
CA GLU A 160 6.40 0.01 30.24
C GLU A 160 6.37 -1.17 29.27
N ASN A 161 7.27 -2.13 29.43
CA ASN A 161 7.39 -3.30 28.57
C ASN A 161 6.09 -4.13 28.66
N LEU A 162 5.06 -3.70 27.95
CA LEU A 162 3.81 -4.41 27.82
C LEU A 162 4.01 -5.52 26.80
N THR A 163 4.28 -6.72 27.30
CA THR A 163 4.28 -7.92 26.46
C THR A 163 2.84 -8.40 26.31
N ALA A 164 2.30 -8.31 25.11
CA ALA A 164 1.00 -8.87 24.78
C ALA A 164 1.15 -10.39 24.59
N GLU A 165 0.99 -11.16 25.65
CA GLU A 165 0.85 -12.62 25.57
C GLU A 165 -0.61 -12.99 25.35
N LEU A 166 -0.95 -13.38 24.12
CA LEU A 166 -2.20 -14.09 23.85
C LEU A 166 -2.03 -15.55 24.27
N ARG A 167 -2.65 -15.92 25.39
CA ARG A 167 -2.82 -17.34 25.76
C ARG A 167 -4.09 -17.85 25.06
N VAL A 168 -3.93 -18.57 23.96
CA VAL A 168 -4.99 -19.31 23.28
C VAL A 168 -4.98 -20.73 23.76
#